data_52daf7edcfc691f6b72de0b2be9c5568
#
_entry.id   52daf7edcfc691f6b72de0b2be9c5568
#
_cell.length_a   1.000
_cell.length_b   1.000
_cell.length_c   1.000
_cell.angle_alpha   90.00
_cell.angle_beta   90.00
_cell.angle_gamma   90.00
#
_symmetry.space_group_name_H-M   'P 1'
#
loop_
_entity.id
_entity.type
_entity.pdbx_description
1 polymer ?
#
loop_
_entity_poly.entity_id
_entity_poly.type
_entity_poly.pdbx_seq_one_letter_code
_entity_poly.pdbx_strand_id
1 'polypeptide(L)'
;KYLPDYDIKEWNEDNFNINITPYVQEAYIAKKYAFVSDYARFWILYNYGGLYFDTDVELIKSIDNIIEKGNFLGVEDNGLDHSQRERKLKRGEYYVNPGLGIGAEPRLLFCKEMLESYENDHFILSNGKINMYNVVGRTTDILISHGLKITNQIQTIDGINIYPKEWFCPIRITDGKLHVTSNTVSVHHYAASWTSPTHRFLRKIILLVGGAKLKMYLTKKIKF
;
A
#
# COMPACT_ATOMS: atom_id res chain seq x y z
N LYS A 1 -5.47 4.27 21.25
CA LYS A 1 -5.82 3.07 22.04
C LYS A 1 -4.70 2.01 21.97
N TYR A 2 -4.20 1.69 20.76
CA TYR A 2 -3.20 0.62 20.55
C TYR A 2 -1.78 1.13 20.34
N LEU A 3 -1.58 2.44 20.32
CA LEU A 3 -0.30 3.15 20.20
C LEU A 3 -0.31 4.36 21.17
N PRO A 4 -0.49 4.14 22.49
CA PRO A 4 -0.66 5.24 23.46
C PRO A 4 0.60 6.11 23.61
N ASP A 5 1.77 5.54 23.36
CA ASP A 5 3.07 6.19 23.53
C ASP A 5 3.61 6.82 22.23
N TYR A 6 2.77 6.89 21.19
CA TYR A 6 3.13 7.46 19.89
C TYR A 6 2.46 8.79 19.66
N ASP A 7 3.24 9.78 19.24
CA ASP A 7 2.73 11.06 18.79
C ASP A 7 2.22 10.97 17.35
N ILE A 8 1.03 11.51 17.11
CA ILE A 8 0.49 11.65 15.76
C ILE A 8 1.00 12.98 15.19
N LYS A 9 1.79 12.89 14.11
CA LYS A 9 2.27 14.04 13.38
C LYS A 9 1.50 14.20 12.08
N GLU A 10 0.79 15.32 11.94
CA GLU A 10 0.11 15.69 10.72
C GLU A 10 1.09 16.32 9.72
N TRP A 11 0.98 15.90 8.47
CA TRP A 11 1.77 16.43 7.35
C TRP A 11 0.84 17.01 6.30
N ASN A 12 1.14 18.25 5.89
CA ASN A 12 0.38 19.00 4.91
C ASN A 12 1.32 19.95 4.11
N GLU A 13 0.76 20.85 3.35
CA GLU A 13 1.50 21.79 2.49
C GLU A 13 2.41 22.77 3.26
N ASP A 14 2.18 22.97 4.56
CA ASP A 14 2.99 23.86 5.40
C ASP A 14 4.31 23.21 5.83
N ASN A 15 4.37 21.88 5.88
CA ASN A 15 5.52 21.13 6.39
C ASN A 15 6.06 20.05 5.45
N PHE A 16 5.42 19.86 4.29
CA PHE A 16 5.90 18.99 3.23
C PHE A 16 5.99 19.75 1.90
N ASN A 17 7.15 19.72 1.25
CA ASN A 17 7.37 20.43 -0.02
C ASN A 17 6.70 19.68 -1.19
N ILE A 18 5.57 20.19 -1.64
CA ILE A 18 4.83 19.64 -2.78
C ILE A 18 5.56 19.79 -4.13
N ASN A 19 6.61 20.61 -4.21
CA ASN A 19 7.42 20.79 -5.41
C ASN A 19 8.71 19.94 -5.39
N ILE A 20 8.78 18.93 -4.53
CA ILE A 20 10.00 18.11 -4.31
C ILE A 20 10.40 17.29 -5.54
N THR A 21 9.44 16.83 -6.33
CA THR A 21 9.66 16.15 -7.62
C THR A 21 8.58 16.58 -8.63
N PRO A 22 8.83 16.45 -9.95
CA PRO A 22 7.81 16.67 -10.97
C PRO A 22 6.55 15.83 -10.73
N TYR A 23 6.72 14.55 -10.37
CA TYR A 23 5.61 13.64 -10.08
C TYR A 23 4.69 14.18 -8.98
N VAL A 24 5.25 14.59 -7.86
CA VAL A 24 4.48 15.11 -6.69
C VAL A 24 3.75 16.40 -7.06
N GLN A 25 4.44 17.34 -7.73
CA GLN A 25 3.87 18.60 -8.15
C GLN A 25 2.69 18.42 -9.12
N GLU A 26 2.87 17.57 -10.13
CA GLU A 26 1.84 17.27 -11.12
C GLU A 26 0.63 16.56 -10.48
N ALA A 27 0.86 15.61 -9.59
CA ALA A 27 -0.20 14.93 -8.84
C ALA A 27 -0.99 15.92 -7.96
N TYR A 28 -0.29 16.86 -7.31
CA TYR A 28 -0.91 17.90 -6.48
C TYR A 28 -1.77 18.85 -7.32
N ILE A 29 -1.24 19.37 -8.42
CA ILE A 29 -1.98 20.25 -9.36
C ILE A 29 -3.23 19.54 -9.91
N ALA A 30 -3.10 18.23 -10.21
CA ALA A 30 -4.22 17.40 -10.65
C ALA A 30 -5.22 17.03 -9.53
N LYS A 31 -4.99 17.51 -8.29
CA LYS A 31 -5.80 17.20 -7.08
C LYS A 31 -5.90 15.67 -6.81
N LYS A 32 -4.83 14.96 -7.11
CA LYS A 32 -4.70 13.52 -6.88
C LYS A 32 -3.84 13.25 -5.63
N TYR A 33 -4.33 13.73 -4.49
CA TYR A 33 -3.60 13.75 -3.21
C TYR A 33 -3.15 12.38 -2.72
N ALA A 34 -3.85 11.30 -3.08
CA ALA A 34 -3.40 9.94 -2.78
C ALA A 34 -2.02 9.64 -3.39
N PHE A 35 -1.75 10.13 -4.61
CA PHE A 35 -0.46 9.95 -5.27
C PHE A 35 0.63 10.86 -4.69
N VAL A 36 0.25 12.02 -4.15
CA VAL A 36 1.15 12.87 -3.34
C VAL A 36 1.56 12.13 -2.08
N SER A 37 0.59 11.54 -1.36
CA SER A 37 0.86 10.77 -0.13
C SER A 37 1.67 9.51 -0.40
N ASP A 38 1.60 8.91 -1.60
CA ASP A 38 2.40 7.76 -2.00
C ASP A 38 3.91 8.06 -1.97
N TYR A 39 4.32 9.26 -2.36
CA TYR A 39 5.69 9.72 -2.23
C TYR A 39 5.99 10.20 -0.80
N ALA A 40 5.10 11.03 -0.25
CA ALA A 40 5.33 11.70 1.03
C ALA A 40 5.59 10.71 2.17
N ARG A 41 4.87 9.56 2.23
CA ARG A 41 5.07 8.53 3.26
C ARG A 41 6.49 8.02 3.31
N PHE A 42 7.13 7.79 2.16
CA PHE A 42 8.52 7.33 2.10
C PHE A 42 9.52 8.43 2.41
N TRP A 43 9.24 9.67 1.99
CA TRP A 43 10.07 10.81 2.36
C TRP A 43 10.06 11.07 3.87
N ILE A 44 8.88 11.00 4.48
CA ILE A 44 8.71 11.17 5.93
C ILE A 44 9.46 10.06 6.67
N LEU A 45 9.21 8.81 6.31
CA LEU A 45 9.84 7.66 6.95
C LEU A 45 11.37 7.64 6.76
N TYR A 46 11.86 8.01 5.58
CA TYR A 46 13.30 8.13 5.35
C TYR A 46 13.96 9.18 6.23
N ASN A 47 13.31 10.33 6.42
CA ASN A 47 13.91 11.43 7.19
C ASN A 47 13.70 11.28 8.70
N TYR A 48 12.57 10.75 9.14
CA TYR A 48 12.17 10.76 10.55
C TYR A 48 11.96 9.37 11.13
N GLY A 49 11.78 8.35 10.30
CA GLY A 49 11.32 7.04 10.73
C GLY A 49 9.88 7.04 11.24
N GLY A 50 9.50 5.97 11.92
CA GLY A 50 8.20 5.85 12.57
C GLY A 50 7.23 4.93 11.84
N LEU A 51 5.95 5.17 12.04
CA LEU A 51 4.85 4.36 11.51
C LEU A 51 3.99 5.18 10.57
N TYR A 52 3.56 4.57 9.47
CA TYR A 52 2.57 5.14 8.57
C TYR A 52 1.45 4.12 8.33
N PHE A 53 0.22 4.60 8.33
CA PHE A 53 -0.98 3.86 7.94
C PHE A 53 -1.85 4.75 7.07
N ASP A 54 -2.53 4.18 6.07
CA ASP A 54 -3.58 4.91 5.36
C ASP A 54 -4.72 5.27 6.33
N THR A 55 -5.42 6.37 6.08
CA THR A 55 -6.45 6.92 6.98
C THR A 55 -7.67 6.02 7.15
N ASP A 56 -7.81 4.98 6.34
CA ASP A 56 -8.85 3.96 6.39
C ASP A 56 -8.34 2.60 6.93
N VAL A 57 -7.22 2.61 7.64
CA VAL A 57 -6.72 1.46 8.42
C VAL A 57 -7.19 1.56 9.86
N GLU A 58 -7.81 0.51 10.36
CA GLU A 58 -8.22 0.35 11.75
C GLU A 58 -7.32 -0.67 12.45
N LEU A 59 -6.61 -0.26 13.50
CA LEU A 59 -5.91 -1.18 14.39
C LEU A 59 -6.92 -1.85 15.32
N ILE A 60 -6.93 -3.18 15.35
CA ILE A 60 -7.83 -3.99 16.21
C ILE A 60 -7.09 -4.65 17.37
N LYS A 61 -5.74 -4.62 17.36
CA LYS A 61 -4.84 -5.10 18.41
C LYS A 61 -3.61 -4.20 18.51
N SER A 62 -2.84 -4.34 19.61
CA SER A 62 -1.48 -3.82 19.69
C SER A 62 -0.60 -4.44 18.59
N ILE A 63 0.31 -3.62 18.08
CA ILE A 63 1.34 -4.01 17.11
C ILE A 63 2.77 -3.94 17.72
N ASP A 64 2.88 -3.83 19.03
CA ASP A 64 4.18 -3.70 19.72
C ASP A 64 5.12 -4.82 19.34
N ASN A 65 4.64 -6.07 19.34
CA ASN A 65 5.43 -7.24 18.92
C ASN A 65 5.92 -7.18 17.46
N ILE A 66 5.29 -6.38 16.60
CA ILE A 66 5.71 -6.16 15.22
C ILE A 66 6.78 -5.07 15.20
N ILE A 67 6.54 -3.98 15.92
CA ILE A 67 7.47 -2.83 16.03
C ILE A 67 8.80 -3.26 16.66
N GLU A 68 8.76 -4.06 17.72
CA GLU A 68 9.96 -4.60 18.38
C GLU A 68 10.85 -5.45 17.46
N LYS A 69 10.28 -6.02 16.40
CA LYS A 69 11.03 -6.76 15.38
C LYS A 69 11.67 -5.88 14.30
N GLY A 70 11.48 -4.56 14.38
CA GLY A 70 12.06 -3.60 13.45
C GLY A 70 11.16 -3.25 12.28
N ASN A 71 11.78 -2.95 11.13
CA ASN A 71 11.06 -2.48 9.94
C ASN A 71 10.06 -3.51 9.44
N PHE A 72 8.89 -3.05 8.98
CA PHE A 72 7.85 -3.95 8.50
C PHE A 72 7.01 -3.38 7.35
N LEU A 73 6.42 -4.29 6.58
CA LEU A 73 5.41 -4.04 5.55
C LEU A 73 4.36 -5.15 5.57
N GLY A 74 3.19 -4.87 5.04
CA GLY A 74 2.09 -5.81 4.90
C GLY A 74 1.81 -6.21 3.45
N VAL A 75 1.34 -7.45 3.29
CA VAL A 75 0.87 -7.99 2.01
C VAL A 75 -0.63 -7.82 1.89
N GLU A 76 -1.10 -7.37 0.73
CA GLU A 76 -2.55 -7.30 0.46
C GLU A 76 -3.08 -8.59 -0.18
N ASP A 77 -4.39 -8.80 -0.10
CA ASP A 77 -5.07 -9.87 -0.83
C ASP A 77 -5.28 -9.45 -2.28
N ASN A 78 -4.40 -9.91 -3.16
CA ASN A 78 -4.45 -9.68 -4.61
C ASN A 78 -5.18 -10.80 -5.38
N GLY A 79 -5.83 -11.73 -4.68
CA GLY A 79 -6.53 -12.89 -5.26
C GLY A 79 -5.61 -14.02 -5.71
N LEU A 80 -4.31 -13.94 -5.45
CA LEU A 80 -3.38 -15.04 -5.71
C LEU A 80 -3.54 -16.12 -4.63
N ASP A 81 -3.36 -17.38 -5.03
CA ASP A 81 -3.33 -18.49 -4.09
C ASP A 81 -1.98 -18.56 -3.37
N HIS A 82 -2.01 -18.21 -2.09
CA HIS A 82 -0.85 -18.21 -1.21
C HIS A 82 -0.65 -19.54 -0.48
N SER A 83 -1.57 -20.50 -0.64
CA SER A 83 -1.50 -21.83 -0.02
C SER A 83 -0.55 -22.77 -0.78
N GLN A 84 -0.25 -22.44 -2.04
CA GLN A 84 0.65 -23.23 -2.87
C GLN A 84 2.12 -22.94 -2.53
N ARG A 85 3.01 -23.82 -3.05
CA ARG A 85 4.45 -23.68 -2.87
C ARG A 85 4.92 -22.26 -3.21
N GLU A 86 5.86 -21.79 -2.41
CA GLU A 86 6.59 -20.55 -2.64
C GLU A 86 6.97 -20.38 -4.12
N ARG A 87 6.59 -19.24 -4.71
CA ARG A 87 6.92 -18.92 -6.09
C ARG A 87 7.39 -17.48 -6.23
N LYS A 88 8.17 -17.23 -7.25
CA LYS A 88 8.53 -15.85 -7.62
C LYS A 88 7.32 -15.08 -8.15
N LEU A 89 7.20 -13.82 -7.76
CA LEU A 89 6.28 -12.87 -8.35
C LEU A 89 6.71 -12.51 -9.79
N LYS A 90 5.73 -12.24 -10.62
CA LYS A 90 5.95 -11.64 -11.95
C LYS A 90 5.76 -10.15 -11.87
N ARG A 91 6.48 -9.41 -12.71
CA ARG A 91 6.27 -7.96 -12.84
C ARG A 91 4.79 -7.68 -13.14
N GLY A 92 4.21 -6.71 -12.41
CA GLY A 92 2.78 -6.38 -12.52
C GLY A 92 1.85 -7.21 -11.62
N GLU A 93 2.38 -8.17 -10.86
CA GLU A 93 1.64 -8.81 -9.77
C GLU A 93 1.85 -7.99 -8.49
N TYR A 94 0.97 -7.05 -8.23
CA TYR A 94 1.03 -6.21 -7.04
C TYR A 94 0.75 -7.05 -5.79
N TYR A 95 1.55 -6.85 -4.75
CA TYR A 95 1.55 -7.74 -3.61
C TYR A 95 1.77 -7.02 -2.27
N VAL A 96 2.84 -6.24 -2.13
CA VAL A 96 3.12 -5.51 -0.91
C VAL A 96 2.50 -4.13 -0.98
N ASN A 97 1.63 -3.81 -0.01
CA ASN A 97 0.93 -2.52 0.02
C ASN A 97 1.36 -1.70 1.26
N PRO A 98 2.14 -0.63 1.09
CA PRO A 98 2.59 0.21 2.19
C PRO A 98 1.46 1.02 2.86
N GLY A 99 0.27 1.08 2.25
CA GLY A 99 -0.91 1.69 2.85
C GLY A 99 -1.52 0.89 4.01
N LEU A 100 -1.28 -0.43 4.04
CA LEU A 100 -1.76 -1.31 5.12
C LEU A 100 -1.08 -1.02 6.45
N GLY A 101 0.14 -0.54 6.38
CA GLY A 101 1.04 -0.22 7.48
C GLY A 101 2.49 -0.42 7.06
N ILE A 102 3.31 0.54 7.41
CA ILE A 102 4.76 0.49 7.28
C ILE A 102 5.40 1.05 8.54
N GLY A 103 6.36 0.32 9.09
CA GLY A 103 7.27 0.81 10.11
C GLY A 103 8.68 0.86 9.55
N ALA A 104 9.36 1.97 9.76
CA ALA A 104 10.71 2.16 9.25
C ALA A 104 11.58 2.95 10.23
N GLU A 105 12.83 2.53 10.37
CA GLU A 105 13.86 3.35 10.99
C GLU A 105 14.26 4.49 10.05
N PRO A 106 14.73 5.64 10.57
CA PRO A 106 15.26 6.71 9.74
C PRO A 106 16.41 6.21 8.86
N ARG A 107 16.46 6.72 7.61
CA ARG A 107 17.50 6.36 6.63
C ARG A 107 17.46 4.90 6.14
N LEU A 108 16.35 4.20 6.31
CA LEU A 108 16.16 2.88 5.73
C LEU A 108 16.41 2.93 4.21
N LEU A 109 17.30 2.08 3.69
CA LEU A 109 17.70 2.09 2.27
C LEU A 109 16.53 1.84 1.34
N PHE A 110 15.63 0.95 1.70
CA PHE A 110 14.39 0.72 0.93
C PHE A 110 13.58 2.00 0.73
N CYS A 111 13.44 2.83 1.78
CA CYS A 111 12.74 4.12 1.63
C CYS A 111 13.47 5.04 0.66
N LYS A 112 14.81 5.02 0.65
CA LYS A 112 15.61 5.76 -0.32
C LYS A 112 15.36 5.28 -1.75
N GLU A 113 15.40 3.98 -2.00
CA GLU A 113 15.13 3.38 -3.31
C GLU A 113 13.71 3.70 -3.80
N MET A 114 12.72 3.68 -2.89
CA MET A 114 11.37 4.12 -3.20
C MET A 114 11.34 5.57 -3.68
N LEU A 115 12.05 6.49 -3.02
CA LEU A 115 12.14 7.90 -3.42
C LEU A 115 12.84 8.05 -4.78
N GLU A 116 13.96 7.37 -4.98
CA GLU A 116 14.72 7.36 -6.24
C GLU A 116 13.87 6.87 -7.42
N SER A 117 12.93 5.94 -7.18
CA SER A 117 12.00 5.46 -8.21
C SER A 117 11.06 6.53 -8.76
N TYR A 118 10.93 7.66 -8.09
CA TYR A 118 10.12 8.81 -8.52
C TYR A 118 10.93 9.98 -9.08
N GLU A 119 12.26 9.99 -8.95
CA GLU A 119 13.10 11.18 -9.26
C GLU A 119 12.90 11.71 -10.68
N ASN A 120 12.85 10.80 -11.66
CA ASN A 120 12.70 11.13 -13.08
C ASN A 120 11.32 10.74 -13.62
N ASP A 121 10.36 10.48 -12.73
CA ASP A 121 9.03 10.07 -13.14
C ASP A 121 8.07 11.28 -13.19
N HIS A 122 7.04 11.14 -13.99
CA HIS A 122 5.98 12.11 -14.16
C HIS A 122 4.63 11.49 -13.82
N PHE A 123 3.79 12.24 -13.12
CA PHE A 123 2.41 11.84 -12.87
C PHE A 123 1.56 11.97 -14.13
N ILE A 124 1.84 12.98 -14.96
CA ILE A 124 1.24 13.14 -16.29
C ILE A 124 2.25 12.69 -17.35
N LEU A 125 1.94 11.59 -18.02
CA LEU A 125 2.78 11.05 -19.09
C LEU A 125 2.81 11.97 -20.30
N SER A 126 3.81 11.82 -21.19
CA SER A 126 3.97 12.60 -22.42
C SER A 126 2.76 12.55 -23.36
N ASN A 127 1.93 11.52 -23.25
CA ASN A 127 0.67 11.39 -24.00
C ASN A 127 -0.55 12.01 -23.27
N GLY A 128 -0.34 12.77 -22.19
CA GLY A 128 -1.38 13.39 -21.37
C GLY A 128 -2.15 12.47 -20.45
N LYS A 129 -1.81 11.19 -20.37
CA LYS A 129 -2.49 10.23 -19.48
C LYS A 129 -1.84 10.23 -18.10
N ILE A 130 -2.64 9.90 -17.10
CA ILE A 130 -2.15 9.67 -15.74
C ILE A 130 -1.26 8.41 -15.71
N ASN A 131 -0.13 8.54 -15.04
CA ASN A 131 0.73 7.41 -14.72
C ASN A 131 0.06 6.55 -13.63
N MET A 132 -0.39 5.37 -14.01
CA MET A 132 -1.08 4.43 -13.11
C MET A 132 -0.13 3.48 -12.37
N TYR A 133 1.18 3.64 -12.54
CA TYR A 133 2.18 2.88 -11.78
C TYR A 133 2.26 3.42 -10.35
N ASN A 134 1.42 2.85 -9.49
CA ASN A 134 1.17 3.30 -8.13
C ASN A 134 2.22 2.77 -7.13
N VAL A 135 2.11 3.20 -5.89
CA VAL A 135 3.01 2.82 -4.80
C VAL A 135 3.07 1.32 -4.53
N VAL A 136 1.96 0.59 -4.67
CA VAL A 136 1.91 -0.87 -4.47
C VAL A 136 2.76 -1.59 -5.51
N GLY A 137 2.66 -1.17 -6.77
CA GLY A 137 3.49 -1.68 -7.86
C GLY A 137 4.96 -1.40 -7.64
N ARG A 138 5.34 -0.16 -7.31
CA ARG A 138 6.72 0.25 -7.05
C ARG A 138 7.33 -0.54 -5.88
N THR A 139 6.62 -0.57 -4.75
CA THR A 139 7.03 -1.33 -3.56
C THR A 139 7.27 -2.80 -3.90
N THR A 140 6.33 -3.41 -4.64
CA THR A 140 6.42 -4.83 -4.98
C THR A 140 7.57 -5.09 -5.96
N ASP A 141 7.74 -4.28 -7.00
CA ASP A 141 8.78 -4.47 -8.02
C ASP A 141 10.20 -4.28 -7.43
N ILE A 142 10.40 -3.31 -6.53
CA ILE A 142 11.66 -3.14 -5.80
C ILE A 142 11.94 -4.36 -4.94
N LEU A 143 10.98 -4.79 -4.13
CA LEU A 143 11.16 -5.98 -3.27
C LEU A 143 11.36 -7.27 -4.08
N ILE A 144 10.78 -7.40 -5.28
CA ILE A 144 11.05 -8.52 -6.20
C ILE A 144 12.53 -8.55 -6.59
N SER A 145 13.13 -7.39 -6.90
CA SER A 145 14.56 -7.33 -7.25
C SER A 145 15.46 -7.75 -6.10
N HIS A 146 14.98 -7.63 -4.86
CA HIS A 146 15.64 -8.06 -3.62
C HIS A 146 15.24 -9.47 -3.16
N GLY A 147 14.47 -10.21 -3.97
CA GLY A 147 14.18 -11.62 -3.73
C GLY A 147 12.82 -11.92 -3.08
N LEU A 148 11.89 -10.96 -3.05
CA LEU A 148 10.52 -11.18 -2.58
C LEU A 148 9.87 -12.37 -3.28
N LYS A 149 9.16 -13.19 -2.52
CA LYS A 149 8.41 -14.35 -3.02
C LYS A 149 6.97 -14.32 -2.52
N ILE A 150 6.06 -14.99 -3.23
CA ILE A 150 4.73 -15.27 -2.69
C ILE A 150 4.88 -16.39 -1.65
N THR A 151 4.44 -16.10 -0.44
CA THR A 151 4.42 -17.05 0.67
C THR A 151 3.36 -16.65 1.68
N ASN A 152 2.90 -17.61 2.49
CA ASN A 152 2.05 -17.35 3.66
C ASN A 152 2.88 -17.24 4.96
N GLN A 153 4.20 -17.22 4.85
CA GLN A 153 5.11 -17.04 5.97
C GLN A 153 5.64 -15.60 6.01
N ILE A 154 6.04 -15.14 7.19
CA ILE A 154 6.81 -13.90 7.32
C ILE A 154 8.16 -14.13 6.62
N GLN A 155 8.56 -13.18 5.78
CA GLN A 155 9.87 -13.19 5.15
C GLN A 155 10.59 -11.88 5.45
N THR A 156 11.91 -11.94 5.59
CA THR A 156 12.72 -10.73 5.82
C THR A 156 13.51 -10.44 4.56
N ILE A 157 13.35 -9.24 4.01
CA ILE A 157 14.03 -8.73 2.83
C ILE A 157 14.76 -7.45 3.24
N ASP A 158 16.07 -7.43 3.15
CA ASP A 158 16.94 -6.28 3.49
C ASP A 158 16.60 -5.62 4.85
N GLY A 159 16.36 -6.45 5.86
CA GLY A 159 16.00 -5.99 7.20
C GLY A 159 14.56 -5.53 7.37
N ILE A 160 13.69 -5.79 6.39
CA ILE A 160 12.26 -5.48 6.45
C ILE A 160 11.48 -6.79 6.58
N ASN A 161 10.66 -6.89 7.61
CA ASN A 161 9.75 -8.02 7.81
C ASN A 161 8.48 -7.83 7.00
N ILE A 162 8.27 -8.68 6.00
CA ILE A 162 7.08 -8.68 5.15
C ILE A 162 6.06 -9.66 5.73
N TYR A 163 4.97 -9.12 6.27
CA TYR A 163 3.93 -9.91 6.93
C TYR A 163 2.88 -10.38 5.94
N PRO A 164 2.44 -11.66 6.04
CA PRO A 164 1.37 -12.21 5.21
C PRO A 164 0.05 -11.43 5.34
N LYS A 165 -0.81 -11.55 4.34
CA LYS A 165 -2.07 -10.78 4.22
C LYS A 165 -2.98 -10.85 5.44
N GLU A 166 -3.01 -11.97 6.15
CA GLU A 166 -3.88 -12.15 7.33
C GLU A 166 -3.57 -11.18 8.48
N TRP A 167 -2.34 -10.60 8.50
CA TRP A 167 -1.92 -9.70 9.57
C TRP A 167 -2.54 -8.31 9.42
N PHE A 168 -2.54 -7.73 8.21
CA PHE A 168 -2.93 -6.34 7.95
C PHE A 168 -4.11 -6.20 6.97
N CYS A 169 -4.42 -7.27 6.21
CA CYS A 169 -5.45 -7.26 5.17
C CYS A 169 -6.39 -8.46 5.27
N PRO A 170 -7.20 -8.57 6.35
CA PRO A 170 -8.07 -9.72 6.56
C PRO A 170 -9.31 -9.72 5.66
N ILE A 171 -9.56 -8.67 4.87
CA ILE A 171 -10.66 -8.63 3.91
C ILE A 171 -10.25 -9.41 2.66
N ARG A 172 -10.93 -10.54 2.44
CA ARG A 172 -10.65 -11.38 1.28
C ARG A 172 -11.24 -10.77 0.00
N ILE A 173 -10.42 -10.65 -1.04
CA ILE A 173 -10.84 -10.04 -2.32
C ILE A 173 -11.87 -10.91 -3.05
N THR A 174 -11.89 -12.23 -2.81
CA THR A 174 -12.73 -13.18 -3.53
C THR A 174 -14.19 -13.12 -3.12
N ASP A 175 -14.49 -12.85 -1.86
CA ASP A 175 -15.86 -12.82 -1.31
C ASP A 175 -16.19 -11.52 -0.58
N GLY A 176 -15.21 -10.61 -0.43
CA GLY A 176 -15.36 -9.35 0.28
C GLY A 176 -15.57 -9.50 1.79
N LYS A 177 -15.39 -10.71 2.34
CA LYS A 177 -15.63 -10.98 3.76
C LYS A 177 -14.39 -10.71 4.60
N LEU A 178 -14.65 -10.35 5.84
CA LEU A 178 -13.64 -10.18 6.88
C LEU A 178 -13.27 -11.54 7.49
N HIS A 179 -11.99 -11.91 7.42
CA HIS A 179 -11.45 -13.16 7.95
C HIS A 179 -10.37 -12.87 9.01
N VAL A 180 -10.80 -12.52 10.21
CA VAL A 180 -9.90 -12.24 11.33
C VAL A 180 -9.33 -13.55 11.86
N THR A 181 -8.03 -13.59 12.07
CA THR A 181 -7.29 -14.69 12.72
C THR A 181 -6.64 -14.22 14.02
N SER A 182 -5.98 -15.12 14.74
CA SER A 182 -5.18 -14.74 15.92
C SER A 182 -4.05 -13.77 15.57
N ASN A 183 -3.56 -13.79 14.33
CA ASN A 183 -2.47 -12.95 13.84
C ASN A 183 -2.94 -11.57 13.37
N THR A 184 -4.22 -11.38 13.07
CA THR A 184 -4.73 -10.12 12.53
C THR A 184 -4.59 -8.98 13.53
N VAL A 185 -3.93 -7.90 13.12
CA VAL A 185 -3.68 -6.70 13.94
C VAL A 185 -4.41 -5.47 13.42
N SER A 186 -4.71 -5.42 12.12
CA SER A 186 -5.43 -4.30 11.51
C SER A 186 -6.38 -4.73 10.41
N VAL A 187 -7.29 -3.83 10.06
CA VAL A 187 -8.23 -3.96 8.94
C VAL A 187 -8.09 -2.73 8.06
N HIS A 188 -7.78 -2.92 6.79
CA HIS A 188 -7.83 -1.86 5.79
C HIS A 188 -9.20 -1.87 5.12
N HIS A 189 -9.95 -0.79 5.26
CA HIS A 189 -11.35 -0.72 4.83
C HIS A 189 -11.53 -0.44 3.34
N TYR A 190 -10.45 -0.13 2.61
CA TYR A 190 -10.48 0.18 1.18
C TYR A 190 -11.55 1.22 0.81
N ALA A 191 -11.65 2.31 1.57
CA ALA A 191 -12.64 3.37 1.38
C ALA A 191 -12.54 4.00 -0.01
N ALA A 192 -11.36 3.91 -0.65
CA ALA A 192 -11.09 4.43 -2.00
C ALA A 192 -11.56 5.89 -2.16
N SER A 193 -11.29 6.73 -1.16
CA SER A 193 -11.72 8.13 -1.08
C SER A 193 -11.23 8.97 -2.27
N TRP A 194 -10.15 8.53 -2.91
CA TRP A 194 -9.56 9.13 -4.11
C TRP A 194 -10.34 8.87 -5.41
N THR A 195 -11.34 7.96 -5.39
CA THR A 195 -12.19 7.67 -6.55
C THR A 195 -13.46 8.54 -6.53
N SER A 196 -14.07 8.74 -7.71
CA SER A 196 -15.31 9.51 -7.80
C SER A 196 -16.46 8.84 -7.02
N PRO A 197 -17.44 9.62 -6.52
CA PRO A 197 -18.62 9.07 -5.83
C PRO A 197 -19.38 8.01 -6.65
N THR A 198 -19.48 8.21 -7.94
CA THR A 198 -20.09 7.26 -8.89
C THR A 198 -19.33 5.93 -8.93
N HIS A 199 -18.01 5.98 -8.95
CA HIS A 199 -17.16 4.78 -8.93
C HIS A 199 -17.30 4.02 -7.61
N ARG A 200 -17.35 4.73 -6.48
CA ARG A 200 -17.58 4.12 -5.15
C ARG A 200 -18.95 3.46 -5.07
N PHE A 201 -19.97 4.10 -5.61
CA PHE A 201 -21.33 3.55 -5.66
C PHE A 201 -21.41 2.29 -6.55
N LEU A 202 -20.85 2.36 -7.77
CA LEU A 202 -20.77 1.20 -8.68
C LEU A 202 -20.02 0.01 -8.05
N ARG A 203 -18.92 0.29 -7.35
CA ARG A 203 -18.14 -0.74 -6.63
C ARG A 203 -18.97 -1.40 -5.53
N LYS A 204 -19.77 -0.63 -4.77
CA LYS A 204 -20.69 -1.19 -3.76
C LYS A 204 -21.73 -2.10 -4.40
N ILE A 205 -22.34 -1.69 -5.52
CA ILE A 205 -23.33 -2.51 -6.26
C ILE A 205 -22.68 -3.80 -6.78
N ILE A 206 -21.51 -3.72 -7.38
CA ILE A 206 -20.77 -4.90 -7.89
C ILE A 206 -20.48 -5.89 -6.78
N LEU A 207 -20.09 -5.42 -5.57
CA LEU A 207 -19.85 -6.26 -4.41
C LEU A 207 -21.17 -6.91 -3.88
N LEU A 208 -22.28 -6.19 -3.95
CA LEU A 208 -23.59 -6.68 -3.47
C LEU A 208 -24.24 -7.69 -4.44
N VAL A 209 -24.12 -7.46 -5.76
CA VAL A 209 -24.88 -8.20 -6.78
C VAL A 209 -24.09 -9.31 -7.44
N GLY A 210 -22.77 -9.20 -7.54
CA GLY A 210 -21.99 -10.06 -8.42
C GLY A 210 -20.83 -10.82 -7.81
N GLY A 211 -20.49 -10.58 -6.55
CA GLY A 211 -19.31 -11.18 -5.96
C GLY A 211 -18.01 -10.85 -6.74
N ALA A 212 -16.91 -11.44 -6.31
CA ALA A 212 -15.57 -11.15 -6.86
C ALA A 212 -15.38 -11.55 -8.34
N LYS A 213 -16.10 -12.55 -8.83
CA LYS A 213 -16.00 -12.99 -10.25
C LYS A 213 -16.44 -11.90 -11.22
N LEU A 214 -17.54 -11.19 -10.91
CA LEU A 214 -18.02 -10.07 -11.74
C LEU A 214 -17.07 -8.88 -11.67
N LYS A 215 -16.47 -8.61 -10.50
CA LYS A 215 -15.44 -7.56 -10.33
C LYS A 215 -14.23 -7.84 -11.20
N MET A 216 -13.70 -9.05 -11.20
CA MET A 216 -12.57 -9.44 -12.05
C MET A 216 -12.90 -9.36 -13.55
N TYR A 217 -14.10 -9.72 -13.95
CA TYR A 217 -14.55 -9.63 -15.33
C TYR A 217 -14.69 -8.18 -15.81
N LEU A 218 -15.24 -7.30 -14.98
CA LEU A 218 -15.44 -5.89 -15.32
C LEU A 218 -14.14 -5.08 -15.30
N THR A 219 -13.22 -5.35 -14.34
CA THR A 219 -11.89 -4.71 -14.32
C THR A 219 -11.04 -5.12 -15.54
N LYS A 220 -11.24 -6.31 -16.11
CA LYS A 220 -10.56 -6.71 -17.36
C LYS A 220 -11.17 -6.04 -18.62
N LYS A 221 -12.45 -5.65 -18.60
CA LYS A 221 -13.12 -5.04 -19.77
C LYS A 221 -13.11 -3.51 -19.76
N ILE A 222 -13.07 -2.88 -18.60
CA ILE A 222 -12.94 -1.43 -18.49
C ILE A 222 -11.44 -1.12 -18.46
N LYS A 223 -10.84 -0.97 -19.64
CA LYS A 223 -9.54 -0.31 -19.79
C LYS A 223 -9.75 1.16 -19.44
N PHE A 224 -9.23 1.59 -18.31
CA PHE A 224 -9.06 3.00 -17.96
C PHE A 224 -7.90 3.59 -18.72
#